data_34413f43220c0b229f9b6423f042ff48
#
_entry.id   34413f43220c0b229f9b6423f042ff48
#
_cell.length_a   1.000
_cell.length_b   1.000
_cell.length_c   1.000
_cell.angle_alpha   90.00
_cell.angle_beta   90.00
_cell.angle_gamma   90.00
#
_symmetry.space_group_name_H-M   'P 1'
#
loop_
_entity.id
_entity.type
_entity.pdbx_description
1 polymer ?
#
loop_
_entity_poly.entity_id
_entity_poly.type
_entity_poly.pdbx_seq_one_letter_code
_entity_poly.pdbx_strand_id
1 'polypeptide(L)'
;PLQGNGQDTEEYYDRLLLTADEDIWVGDRLQEAGDRVCEVLAGYLTGDGCTFDEQGHCCMTLLLPCATVPGTADRIARIIKEIFVLYVLTHWFDDRLPEKAQYIALQYDEAIDLLKARLNRRSRPIVRPVRHL
;
A
#
# COMPACT_ATOMS: atom_id res chain seq x y z
N PRO A 1 30.33 -6.42 -26.03
CA PRO A 1 29.11 -5.71 -25.70
C PRO A 1 27.87 -6.61 -25.74
N LEU A 2 27.76 -7.46 -26.76
CA LEU A 2 26.63 -8.37 -26.85
C LEU A 2 26.67 -9.42 -25.76
N GLN A 3 27.83 -9.86 -25.33
CA GLN A 3 27.95 -10.82 -24.23
C GLN A 3 27.54 -10.19 -22.92
N GLY A 4 27.89 -8.96 -22.66
CA GLY A 4 27.45 -8.23 -21.48
C GLY A 4 25.94 -8.10 -21.44
N ASN A 5 25.34 -7.78 -22.58
CA ASN A 5 23.89 -7.66 -22.66
C ASN A 5 23.20 -9.01 -22.42
N GLY A 6 23.79 -10.12 -22.90
CA GLY A 6 23.26 -11.45 -22.67
C GLY A 6 23.27 -11.83 -21.21
N GLN A 7 24.36 -11.54 -20.49
CA GLN A 7 24.44 -11.80 -19.07
C GLN A 7 23.43 -10.96 -18.28
N ASP A 8 23.34 -9.68 -18.61
CA ASP A 8 22.39 -8.80 -17.95
C ASP A 8 20.96 -9.29 -18.16
N THR A 9 20.66 -9.81 -19.35
CA THR A 9 19.34 -10.37 -19.65
C THR A 9 19.08 -11.62 -18.85
N GLU A 10 20.05 -12.52 -18.73
CA GLU A 10 19.90 -13.74 -17.92
C GLU A 10 19.69 -13.39 -16.44
N GLU A 11 20.49 -12.48 -15.92
CA GLU A 11 20.31 -12.03 -14.53
C GLU A 11 18.95 -11.40 -14.33
N TYR A 12 18.47 -10.65 -15.32
CA TYR A 12 17.15 -10.03 -15.25
C TYR A 12 16.05 -11.08 -15.24
N TYR A 13 16.14 -12.10 -16.10
CA TYR A 13 15.19 -13.19 -16.11
C TYR A 13 15.24 -14.03 -14.83
N ASP A 14 16.42 -14.28 -14.30
CA ASP A 14 16.59 -14.98 -13.04
C ASP A 14 15.93 -14.23 -11.89
N ARG A 15 15.97 -12.90 -11.94
CA ARG A 15 15.29 -12.06 -10.95
C ARG A 15 13.79 -12.03 -11.16
N LEU A 16 13.34 -12.02 -12.42
CA LEU A 16 11.91 -12.05 -12.72
C LEU A 16 11.29 -13.40 -12.45
N LEU A 17 12.05 -14.47 -12.67
CA LEU A 17 11.64 -15.78 -12.24
C LEU A 17 11.86 -15.84 -10.75
N LEU A 18 11.03 -15.14 -10.03
CA LEU A 18 11.08 -15.21 -8.58
C LEU A 18 11.09 -16.66 -8.18
N THR A 19 12.07 -17.03 -7.39
CA THR A 19 12.09 -18.36 -6.82
C THR A 19 10.85 -18.52 -5.95
N ALA A 20 10.43 -19.75 -5.73
CA ALA A 20 9.29 -20.00 -4.85
C ALA A 20 9.50 -19.35 -3.48
N ASP A 21 10.73 -19.30 -2.99
CA ASP A 21 11.06 -18.67 -1.73
C ASP A 21 10.83 -17.15 -1.76
N GLU A 22 11.18 -16.50 -2.87
CA GLU A 22 10.95 -15.07 -3.04
C GLU A 22 9.45 -14.74 -3.15
N ASP A 23 8.69 -15.58 -3.83
CA ASP A 23 7.24 -15.42 -3.91
C ASP A 23 6.61 -15.53 -2.52
N ILE A 24 7.05 -16.48 -1.72
CA ILE A 24 6.59 -16.64 -0.35
C ILE A 24 6.96 -15.39 0.46
N TRP A 25 8.19 -14.93 0.32
CA TRP A 25 8.66 -13.74 1.04
C TRP A 25 7.82 -12.52 0.69
N VAL A 26 7.58 -12.28 -0.59
CA VAL A 26 6.76 -11.15 -1.04
C VAL A 26 5.33 -11.29 -0.52
N GLY A 27 4.77 -12.50 -0.59
CA GLY A 27 3.43 -12.78 -0.08
C GLY A 27 3.31 -12.47 1.40
N ASP A 28 4.31 -12.86 2.20
CA ASP A 28 4.33 -12.57 3.63
C ASP A 28 4.41 -11.06 3.90
N ARG A 29 5.22 -10.35 3.11
CA ARG A 29 5.32 -8.89 3.25
C ARG A 29 4.01 -8.19 2.86
N LEU A 30 3.35 -8.68 1.82
CA LEU A 30 2.05 -8.15 1.42
C LEU A 30 0.99 -8.40 2.50
N GLN A 31 1.02 -9.57 3.13
CA GLN A 31 0.12 -9.88 4.23
C GLN A 31 0.34 -8.92 5.41
N GLU A 32 1.59 -8.69 5.77
CA GLU A 32 1.93 -7.73 6.83
C GLU A 32 1.45 -6.32 6.48
N ALA A 33 1.66 -5.90 5.23
CA ALA A 33 1.19 -4.59 4.77
C ALA A 33 -0.33 -4.50 4.85
N GLY A 34 -1.02 -5.57 4.46
CA GLY A 34 -2.47 -5.66 4.58
C GLY A 34 -2.93 -5.51 6.02
N ASP A 35 -2.26 -6.15 6.96
CA ASP A 35 -2.58 -6.03 8.38
C ASP A 35 -2.40 -4.59 8.87
N ARG A 36 -1.35 -3.93 8.44
CA ARG A 36 -1.11 -2.52 8.78
C ARG A 36 -2.20 -1.60 8.23
N VAL A 37 -2.58 -1.82 6.99
CA VAL A 37 -3.65 -1.04 6.36
C VAL A 37 -4.97 -1.30 7.09
N CYS A 38 -5.24 -2.54 7.48
CA CYS A 38 -6.46 -2.88 8.23
C CYS A 38 -6.51 -2.16 9.58
N GLU A 39 -5.39 -1.98 10.25
CA GLU A 39 -5.33 -1.21 11.48
C GLU A 39 -5.74 0.25 11.24
N VAL A 40 -5.24 0.85 10.17
CA VAL A 40 -5.59 2.23 9.81
C VAL A 40 -7.07 2.34 9.44
N LEU A 41 -7.60 1.32 8.76
CA LEU A 41 -8.98 1.31 8.27
C LEU A 41 -9.99 0.74 9.26
N ALA A 42 -9.58 0.41 10.47
CA ALA A 42 -10.40 -0.39 11.40
C ALA A 42 -11.84 0.11 11.57
N GLY A 43 -12.03 1.43 11.60
CA GLY A 43 -13.37 2.02 11.74
C GLY A 43 -14.21 2.00 10.47
N TYR A 44 -13.65 1.61 9.35
CA TYR A 44 -14.31 1.63 8.05
C TYR A 44 -14.43 0.26 7.39
N LEU A 45 -13.73 -0.74 7.92
CA LEU A 45 -13.76 -2.09 7.35
C LEU A 45 -15.04 -2.81 7.71
N THR A 46 -15.55 -3.58 6.75
CA THR A 46 -16.65 -4.52 6.97
C THR A 46 -16.17 -5.91 6.57
N GLY A 47 -16.78 -6.95 7.15
CA GLY A 47 -16.44 -8.34 6.86
C GLY A 47 -15.12 -8.75 7.48
N ASP A 48 -14.36 -9.57 6.77
CA ASP A 48 -13.17 -10.22 7.30
C ASP A 48 -11.87 -9.39 7.14
N GLY A 49 -11.98 -8.12 6.80
CA GLY A 49 -10.82 -7.26 6.60
C GLY A 49 -10.17 -7.45 5.24
N CYS A 50 -8.86 -7.61 5.24
CA CYS A 50 -8.10 -7.77 4.01
C CYS A 50 -7.94 -9.26 3.70
N THR A 51 -8.36 -9.65 2.51
CA THR A 51 -8.18 -11.03 2.03
C THR A 51 -7.42 -11.01 0.71
N PHE A 52 -6.62 -12.05 0.49
CA PHE A 52 -5.92 -12.23 -0.78
C PHE A 52 -6.49 -13.47 -1.47
N ASP A 53 -6.78 -13.32 -2.77
CA ASP A 53 -7.25 -14.47 -3.55
C ASP A 53 -6.06 -15.31 -4.05
N GLU A 54 -6.35 -16.38 -4.80
CA GLU A 54 -5.33 -17.26 -5.32
C GLU A 54 -4.38 -16.59 -6.30
N GLN A 55 -4.82 -15.54 -6.96
CA GLN A 55 -4.02 -14.75 -7.87
C GLN A 55 -3.23 -13.64 -7.17
N GLY A 56 -3.39 -13.50 -5.86
CA GLY A 56 -2.70 -12.47 -5.10
C GLY A 56 -3.40 -11.11 -5.10
N HIS A 57 -4.64 -11.05 -5.53
CA HIS A 57 -5.41 -9.80 -5.45
C HIS A 57 -5.89 -9.58 -4.03
N CYS A 58 -5.71 -8.36 -3.56
CA CYS A 58 -6.18 -7.97 -2.24
C CYS A 58 -7.59 -7.42 -2.34
N CYS A 59 -8.46 -7.94 -1.51
CA CYS A 59 -9.86 -7.51 -1.44
C CYS A 59 -10.17 -6.97 -0.07
N MET A 60 -10.70 -5.75 -0.03
CA MET A 60 -11.17 -5.10 1.19
C MET A 60 -12.53 -4.47 0.90
N THR A 61 -13.44 -4.59 1.85
CA THR A 61 -14.71 -3.90 1.75
C THR A 61 -14.76 -2.80 2.80
N LEU A 62 -14.97 -1.58 2.35
CA LEU A 62 -15.00 -0.41 3.22
C LEU A 62 -16.39 0.18 3.25
N LEU A 63 -16.82 0.56 4.43
CA LEU A 63 -18.04 1.33 4.62
C LEU A 63 -17.63 2.77 4.84
N LEU A 64 -17.74 3.58 3.80
CA LEU A 64 -17.40 5.00 3.88
C LEU A 64 -18.64 5.83 4.20
N PRO A 65 -18.46 7.02 4.79
CA PRO A 65 -19.58 7.92 5.06
C PRO A 65 -20.37 8.20 3.77
N CYS A 66 -21.69 8.25 3.87
CA CYS A 66 -22.56 8.49 2.71
C CYS A 66 -22.31 9.85 2.05
N ALA A 67 -21.68 10.79 2.74
CA ALA A 67 -21.32 12.10 2.20
C ALA A 67 -19.95 12.12 1.54
N THR A 68 -19.42 10.95 1.16
CA THR A 68 -18.11 10.83 0.55
C THR A 68 -18.11 11.39 -0.88
N VAL A 69 -17.06 12.13 -1.22
CA VAL A 69 -16.89 12.71 -2.55
C VAL A 69 -16.78 11.60 -3.60
N PRO A 70 -17.48 11.72 -4.76
CA PRO A 70 -17.33 10.74 -5.83
C PRO A 70 -15.86 10.55 -6.22
N GLY A 71 -15.46 9.31 -6.47
CA GLY A 71 -14.08 8.97 -6.81
C GLY A 71 -13.17 8.75 -5.60
N THR A 72 -13.67 8.96 -4.40
CA THR A 72 -12.88 8.76 -3.17
C THR A 72 -12.43 7.33 -3.02
N ALA A 73 -13.29 6.36 -3.34
CA ALA A 73 -12.93 4.94 -3.26
C ALA A 73 -11.72 4.61 -4.15
N ASP A 74 -11.68 5.14 -5.37
CA ASP A 74 -10.57 4.93 -6.29
C ASP A 74 -9.27 5.55 -5.77
N ARG A 75 -9.36 6.73 -5.18
CA ARG A 75 -8.21 7.40 -4.61
C ARG A 75 -7.65 6.64 -3.41
N ILE A 76 -8.54 6.18 -2.55
CA ILE A 76 -8.15 5.35 -1.39
C ILE A 76 -7.49 4.07 -1.88
N ALA A 77 -8.04 3.41 -2.89
CA ALA A 77 -7.46 2.20 -3.45
C ALA A 77 -6.04 2.43 -3.98
N ARG A 78 -5.81 3.57 -4.64
CA ARG A 78 -4.47 3.91 -5.14
C ARG A 78 -3.48 4.14 -3.99
N ILE A 79 -3.90 4.82 -2.95
CA ILE A 79 -3.05 5.06 -1.79
C ILE A 79 -2.71 3.74 -1.11
N ILE A 80 -3.67 2.85 -0.95
CA ILE A 80 -3.45 1.53 -0.36
C ILE A 80 -2.47 0.72 -1.20
N LYS A 81 -2.63 0.74 -2.52
CA LYS A 81 -1.70 0.05 -3.42
C LYS A 81 -0.27 0.58 -3.26
N GLU A 82 -0.13 1.90 -3.18
CA GLU A 82 1.18 2.52 -2.96
C GLU A 82 1.77 2.10 -1.62
N ILE A 83 0.96 2.03 -0.58
CA ILE A 83 1.39 1.57 0.73
C ILE A 83 1.95 0.15 0.65
N PHE A 84 1.27 -0.76 -0.03
CA PHE A 84 1.75 -2.12 -0.22
C PHE A 84 3.11 -2.14 -0.91
N VAL A 85 3.24 -1.41 -2.00
CA VAL A 85 4.49 -1.35 -2.77
C VAL A 85 5.62 -0.79 -1.90
N LEU A 86 5.39 0.31 -1.21
CA LEU A 86 6.39 0.94 -0.37
C LEU A 86 6.81 0.05 0.80
N TYR A 87 5.87 -0.66 1.38
CA TYR A 87 6.16 -1.60 2.46
C TYR A 87 7.10 -2.71 1.99
N VAL A 88 6.76 -3.35 0.88
CA VAL A 88 7.60 -4.42 0.32
C VAL A 88 8.97 -3.89 -0.05
N LEU A 89 9.05 -2.74 -0.70
CA LEU A 89 10.31 -2.14 -1.10
C LEU A 89 11.19 -1.76 0.10
N THR A 90 10.59 -1.25 1.16
CA THR A 90 11.33 -0.93 2.37
C THR A 90 12.04 -2.17 2.92
N HIS A 91 11.33 -3.28 3.01
CA HIS A 91 11.92 -4.53 3.48
C HIS A 91 12.91 -5.12 2.49
N TRP A 92 12.64 -4.97 1.20
CA TRP A 92 13.57 -5.45 0.16
C TRP A 92 14.92 -4.77 0.24
N PHE A 93 14.94 -3.45 0.46
CA PHE A 93 16.17 -2.68 0.50
C PHE A 93 16.83 -2.65 1.87
N ASP A 94 16.15 -3.06 2.91
CA ASP A 94 16.66 -2.95 4.28
C ASP A 94 18.04 -3.59 4.45
N ASP A 95 18.24 -4.77 3.87
CA ASP A 95 19.52 -5.47 3.91
C ASP A 95 20.46 -5.08 2.77
N ARG A 96 19.95 -4.53 1.69
CA ARG A 96 20.71 -4.27 0.48
C ARG A 96 21.23 -2.86 0.39
N LEU A 97 20.37 -1.90 0.62
CA LEU A 97 20.68 -0.47 0.54
C LEU A 97 19.95 0.25 1.67
N PRO A 98 20.52 0.22 2.88
CA PRO A 98 19.83 0.78 4.06
C PRO A 98 19.40 2.24 3.92
N GLU A 99 20.21 3.07 3.24
CA GLU A 99 19.88 4.47 3.03
C GLU A 99 18.63 4.62 2.17
N LYS A 100 18.53 3.80 1.12
CA LYS A 100 17.35 3.80 0.26
C LYS A 100 16.13 3.27 1.02
N ALA A 101 16.32 2.26 1.85
CA ALA A 101 15.25 1.73 2.68
C ALA A 101 14.70 2.80 3.61
N GLN A 102 15.56 3.61 4.22
CA GLN A 102 15.11 4.71 5.08
C GLN A 102 14.30 5.75 4.32
N TYR A 103 14.75 6.09 3.11
CA TYR A 103 14.02 7.03 2.27
C TYR A 103 12.63 6.51 1.90
N ILE A 104 12.56 5.23 1.51
CA ILE A 104 11.29 4.61 1.16
C ILE A 104 10.38 4.49 2.39
N ALA A 105 10.95 4.20 3.56
CA ALA A 105 10.19 4.14 4.80
C ALA A 105 9.52 5.50 5.11
N LEU A 106 10.20 6.60 4.84
CA LEU A 106 9.59 7.93 5.00
C LEU A 106 8.42 8.12 4.03
N GLN A 107 8.56 7.66 2.79
CA GLN A 107 7.46 7.71 1.82
C GLN A 107 6.28 6.84 2.27
N TYR A 108 6.56 5.69 2.86
CA TYR A 108 5.54 4.83 3.43
C TYR A 108 4.77 5.55 4.55
N ASP A 109 5.48 6.19 5.46
CA ASP A 109 4.83 6.93 6.54
C ASP A 109 3.96 8.08 6.00
N GLU A 110 4.44 8.78 4.98
CA GLU A 110 3.66 9.82 4.31
C GLU A 110 2.40 9.26 3.66
N ALA A 111 2.50 8.08 3.04
CA ALA A 111 1.34 7.44 2.42
C ALA A 111 0.31 7.01 3.46
N ILE A 112 0.74 6.50 4.61
CA ILE A 112 -0.16 6.18 5.72
C ILE A 112 -0.86 7.44 6.21
N ASP A 113 -0.14 8.52 6.39
CA ASP A 113 -0.72 9.80 6.83
C ASP A 113 -1.72 10.32 5.80
N LEU A 114 -1.41 10.19 4.52
CA LEU A 114 -2.32 10.58 3.45
C LEU A 114 -3.59 9.74 3.47
N LEU A 115 -3.47 8.43 3.70
CA LEU A 115 -4.64 7.56 3.83
C LEU A 115 -5.54 8.02 4.96
N LYS A 116 -4.96 8.28 6.13
CA LYS A 116 -5.72 8.78 7.28
C LYS A 116 -6.43 10.09 6.96
N ALA A 117 -5.74 11.01 6.29
CA ALA A 117 -6.31 12.29 5.91
C ALA A 117 -7.49 12.12 4.95
N ARG A 118 -7.36 11.22 3.97
CA ARG A 118 -8.43 10.98 3.00
C ARG A 118 -9.65 10.32 3.63
N LEU A 119 -9.43 9.40 4.57
CA LEU A 119 -10.52 8.75 5.28
C LEU A 119 -11.31 9.72 6.14
N ASN A 120 -10.64 10.69 6.72
CA ASN A 120 -11.28 11.69 7.57
C ASN A 120 -11.90 12.84 6.79
N ARG A 121 -11.65 12.90 5.48
CA ARG A 121 -12.17 13.97 4.65
C ARG A 121 -13.64 13.73 4.30
N ARG A 122 -14.45 14.74 4.49
CA ARG A 122 -15.87 14.69 4.17
C ARG A 122 -16.14 15.41 2.85
N SER A 123 -17.24 15.04 2.19
CA SER A 123 -17.63 15.63 0.91
C SER A 123 -17.99 17.10 1.01
N ARG A 124 -18.38 17.54 2.17
CA ARG A 124 -18.68 18.95 2.43
C ARG A 124 -17.96 19.38 3.70
N PRO A 125 -17.57 20.65 3.77
CA PRO A 125 -16.89 21.12 4.96
C PRO A 125 -17.79 21.00 6.17
N ILE A 126 -17.19 20.76 7.31
CA ILE A 126 -17.91 20.81 8.55
C ILE A 126 -18.23 22.26 8.81
N VAL A 127 -19.51 22.60 8.74
CA VAL A 127 -19.93 23.93 9.02
C VAL A 127 -20.03 24.04 10.52
N ARG A 128 -19.10 24.70 11.10
CA ARG A 128 -19.18 25.02 12.51
C ARG A 128 -20.18 26.16 12.66
N PRO A 129 -21.12 26.02 13.59
CA PRO A 129 -21.98 27.14 13.88
C PRO A 129 -21.09 28.32 14.23
N VAL A 130 -21.31 29.36 13.51
CA VAL A 130 -20.55 30.56 13.80
C VAL A 130 -21.11 31.18 15.06
N ARG A 131 -20.28 31.19 16.05
CA ARG A 131 -20.77 31.71 17.17
C ARG A 131 -20.21 32.91 17.42
N HIS A 132 -20.48 33.76 17.04
CA HIS A 132 -19.88 34.84 17.20
C HIS A 132 -20.64 35.76 17.72
N LEU A 133 -20.62 35.32 17.72
CA LEU A 133 -21.06 35.81 17.95
C LEU A 133 -21.24 35.97 18.59
#